data_683cda4f22c53349d03cc33eca42556b
#
_entry.id   683cda4f22c53349d03cc33eca42556b
#
_cell.length_a   1.000
_cell.length_b   1.000
_cell.length_c   1.000
_cell.angle_alpha   90.00
_cell.angle_beta   90.00
_cell.angle_gamma   90.00
#
_symmetry.space_group_name_H-M   'P 1'
#
loop_
_entity.id
_entity.type
_entity.pdbx_description
1 polymer ?
#
loop_
_entity_poly.entity_id
_entity_poly.type
_entity_poly.pdbx_seq_one_letter_code
_entity_poly.pdbx_strand_id
1 'polypeptide(L)'
;MQIHFTVGRGNQFYADTQYLVLTDAWDSKRQTVKSRYAAVEDFTEQQGRELMKNLSELRSFILGEIAKDPEHAMTKTKLEKIVYAFHHPRSIVGGNRVRSRESLSDYIARYVREMESGERLNIHKLRYGLSTVKNYKGFIVQFDEFCRIKHKRYDFGDIDLRFYDDFVAYFTTKDYSINTIGRLIKELKIIMRAAREEGLHDNGLIESRKFRVLTAEVENIYLTESEIRAIAEVDLKGDKHKSIARDIFLVGCYTAQRFSDYSTINEGNIRTLENGQSVIDLKQQKTGNRVIIPIRAELQAILDKYDNRLPKAYEQKVNKYIKEIAREAGIVDMVKVSYVENGEKKSHLVEKCELVKTHTARRSGATNMYLAGIPTIAIMKITGHKTEKEFMKYIKITEEQTAMELMNHPYFAG
;
A
#
# COMPACT_ATOMS: atom_id res chain seq x y z
N MET A 1 9.97 -24.28 14.99
CA MET A 1 10.29 -25.50 15.78
C MET A 1 10.78 -26.60 14.86
N GLN A 2 11.65 -27.49 15.36
CA GLN A 2 12.09 -28.66 14.61
C GLN A 2 11.58 -29.93 15.29
N ILE A 3 11.15 -30.91 14.47
CA ILE A 3 10.88 -32.26 14.95
C ILE A 3 12.14 -33.09 14.76
N HIS A 4 12.44 -33.90 15.78
CA HIS A 4 13.53 -34.88 15.74
C HIS A 4 12.94 -36.27 15.55
N PHE A 5 13.47 -37.03 14.64
CA PHE A 5 13.11 -38.41 14.41
C PHE A 5 14.37 -39.29 14.54
N THR A 6 14.35 -40.25 15.45
CA THR A 6 15.46 -41.14 15.72
C THR A 6 15.14 -42.54 15.29
N VAL A 7 16.00 -43.15 14.48
CA VAL A 7 15.91 -44.55 14.04
C VAL A 7 17.08 -45.34 14.57
N GLY A 8 16.82 -46.21 15.54
CA GLY A 8 17.87 -47.05 16.13
C GLY A 8 18.94 -46.24 16.87
N ARG A 9 20.10 -46.84 17.12
CA ARG A 9 21.24 -46.18 17.75
C ARG A 9 22.04 -45.39 16.70
N GLY A 10 21.93 -44.07 16.70
CA GLY A 10 22.84 -43.19 15.97
C GLY A 10 22.28 -42.42 14.77
N ASN A 11 21.12 -42.76 14.23
CA ASN A 11 20.52 -42.06 13.10
C ASN A 11 19.44 -41.06 13.57
N GLN A 12 19.75 -39.78 13.51
CA GLN A 12 18.84 -38.69 13.85
C GLN A 12 18.56 -37.82 12.62
N PHE A 13 17.27 -37.54 12.39
CA PHE A 13 16.80 -36.70 11.30
C PHE A 13 16.00 -35.54 11.87
N TYR A 14 16.11 -34.36 11.23
CA TYR A 14 15.47 -33.12 11.66
C TYR A 14 14.64 -32.57 10.52
N ALA A 15 13.44 -32.10 10.82
CA ALA A 15 12.60 -31.34 9.88
C ALA A 15 11.96 -30.15 10.59
N ASP A 16 11.77 -29.05 9.88
CA ASP A 16 11.03 -27.90 10.39
C ASP A 16 9.54 -28.23 10.44
N THR A 17 8.92 -28.06 11.61
CA THR A 17 7.49 -28.34 11.81
C THR A 17 6.58 -27.28 11.23
N GLN A 18 7.10 -26.16 10.72
CA GLN A 18 6.38 -24.95 10.32
C GLN A 18 5.62 -24.26 11.47
N TYR A 19 5.71 -24.74 12.70
CA TYR A 19 5.15 -24.10 13.89
C TYR A 19 6.19 -23.22 14.58
N LEU A 20 5.72 -22.10 15.14
CA LEU A 20 6.52 -21.18 15.95
C LEU A 20 6.04 -21.25 17.40
N VAL A 21 6.98 -21.09 18.34
CA VAL A 21 6.69 -21.00 19.77
C VAL A 21 7.65 -19.99 20.40
N LEU A 22 7.16 -19.26 21.41
CA LEU A 22 8.04 -18.40 22.21
C LEU A 22 9.02 -19.27 23.00
N THR A 23 10.29 -18.91 22.97
CA THR A 23 11.35 -19.66 23.65
C THR A 23 11.06 -19.82 25.15
N ASP A 24 10.54 -18.77 25.79
CA ASP A 24 10.22 -18.78 27.21
C ASP A 24 8.98 -19.61 27.58
N ALA A 25 8.10 -19.87 26.61
CA ALA A 25 6.92 -20.70 26.78
C ALA A 25 7.19 -22.19 26.52
N TRP A 26 8.35 -22.56 25.98
CA TRP A 26 8.67 -23.94 25.62
C TRP A 26 9.56 -24.63 26.67
N ASP A 27 9.18 -25.83 27.09
CA ASP A 27 10.02 -26.72 27.91
C ASP A 27 10.69 -27.75 26.99
N SER A 28 11.95 -27.53 26.67
CA SER A 28 12.74 -28.38 25.79
C SER A 28 13.02 -29.76 26.37
N LYS A 29 12.97 -29.94 27.70
CA LYS A 29 13.20 -31.23 28.36
C LYS A 29 11.93 -32.09 28.30
N ARG A 30 10.77 -31.48 28.52
CA ARG A 30 9.47 -32.15 28.52
C ARG A 30 8.82 -32.16 27.14
N GLN A 31 9.35 -31.42 26.18
CA GLN A 31 8.78 -31.27 24.82
C GLN A 31 7.32 -30.79 24.86
N THR A 32 7.02 -29.78 25.68
CA THR A 32 5.68 -29.27 25.90
C THR A 32 5.70 -27.76 26.17
N VAL A 33 4.56 -27.14 26.02
CA VAL A 33 4.35 -25.76 26.49
C VAL A 33 4.35 -25.78 28.02
N LYS A 34 5.08 -24.87 28.65
CA LYS A 34 5.13 -24.73 30.11
C LYS A 34 3.76 -24.40 30.66
N SER A 35 3.40 -24.96 31.81
CA SER A 35 2.13 -24.66 32.50
C SER A 35 2.05 -23.25 33.07
N ARG A 36 3.19 -22.61 33.28
CA ARG A 36 3.32 -21.20 33.68
C ARG A 36 4.42 -20.55 32.90
N TYR A 37 4.09 -19.54 32.12
CA TYR A 37 5.00 -18.62 31.43
C TYR A 37 4.44 -17.22 31.59
N ALA A 38 5.29 -16.21 31.55
CA ALA A 38 4.83 -14.82 31.55
C ALA A 38 3.94 -14.67 30.31
N ALA A 39 2.66 -14.42 30.53
CA ALA A 39 1.72 -14.16 29.42
C ALA A 39 2.22 -12.92 28.69
N VAL A 40 2.77 -13.12 27.53
CA VAL A 40 3.08 -12.04 26.59
C VAL A 40 1.82 -11.89 25.76
N GLU A 41 1.45 -10.68 25.36
CA GLU A 41 0.24 -10.37 24.57
C GLU A 41 0.07 -11.30 23.34
N ASP A 42 1.16 -11.92 22.91
CA ASP A 42 1.26 -12.71 21.68
C ASP A 42 1.18 -14.24 21.88
N PHE A 43 1.09 -14.79 23.11
CA PHE A 43 1.02 -16.24 23.34
C PHE A 43 0.14 -16.60 24.54
N THR A 44 -1.13 -16.86 24.27
CA THR A 44 -2.13 -17.21 25.29
C THR A 44 -2.10 -18.71 25.61
N GLU A 45 -2.71 -19.11 26.76
CA GLU A 45 -2.88 -20.53 27.10
C GLU A 45 -3.66 -21.31 26.02
N GLN A 46 -4.63 -20.67 25.38
CA GLN A 46 -5.40 -21.30 24.28
C GLN A 46 -4.51 -21.61 23.09
N GLN A 47 -3.64 -20.68 22.70
CA GLN A 47 -2.66 -20.88 21.63
C GLN A 47 -1.64 -21.98 21.98
N GLY A 48 -1.23 -22.06 23.26
CA GLY A 48 -0.39 -23.14 23.76
C GLY A 48 -1.06 -24.52 23.62
N ARG A 49 -2.33 -24.62 24.01
CA ARG A 49 -3.13 -25.85 23.85
C ARG A 49 -3.31 -26.24 22.37
N GLU A 50 -3.61 -25.27 21.51
CA GLU A 50 -3.74 -25.48 20.07
C GLU A 50 -2.42 -25.93 19.44
N LEU A 51 -1.29 -25.33 19.80
CA LEU A 51 0.04 -25.76 19.36
C LEU A 51 0.31 -27.23 19.75
N MET A 52 0.04 -27.62 21.00
CA MET A 52 0.25 -28.99 21.44
C MET A 52 -0.63 -30.00 20.71
N LYS A 53 -1.90 -29.65 20.43
CA LYS A 53 -2.80 -30.44 19.62
C LYS A 53 -2.23 -30.63 18.20
N ASN A 54 -1.83 -29.56 17.55
CA ASN A 54 -1.29 -29.58 16.19
C ASN A 54 0.02 -30.39 16.11
N LEU A 55 0.90 -30.29 17.11
CA LEU A 55 2.11 -31.10 17.17
C LEU A 55 1.81 -32.59 17.36
N SER A 56 0.78 -32.92 18.16
CA SER A 56 0.32 -34.30 18.34
C SER A 56 -0.25 -34.90 17.05
N GLU A 57 -1.04 -34.12 16.32
CA GLU A 57 -1.60 -34.51 15.02
C GLU A 57 -0.48 -34.70 13.99
N LEU A 58 0.50 -33.79 13.91
CA LEU A 58 1.68 -33.92 13.04
C LEU A 58 2.46 -35.19 13.37
N ARG A 59 2.71 -35.46 14.66
CA ARG A 59 3.42 -36.67 15.09
C ARG A 59 2.66 -37.93 14.65
N SER A 60 1.35 -37.97 14.87
CA SER A 60 0.52 -39.11 14.48
C SER A 60 0.51 -39.34 12.98
N PHE A 61 0.46 -38.26 12.20
CA PHE A 61 0.55 -38.32 10.74
C PHE A 61 1.91 -38.88 10.27
N ILE A 62 3.02 -38.38 10.83
CA ILE A 62 4.36 -38.88 10.49
C ILE A 62 4.48 -40.40 10.76
N LEU A 63 4.02 -40.84 11.93
CA LEU A 63 4.05 -42.27 12.28
C LEU A 63 3.16 -43.10 11.36
N GLY A 64 1.99 -42.59 10.97
CA GLY A 64 1.10 -43.21 10.01
C GLY A 64 1.72 -43.36 8.61
N GLU A 65 2.40 -42.36 8.13
CA GLU A 65 3.07 -42.39 6.81
C GLU A 65 4.29 -43.34 6.82
N ILE A 66 5.01 -43.43 7.92
CA ILE A 66 6.12 -44.37 8.08
C ILE A 66 5.59 -45.82 8.09
N ALA A 67 4.46 -46.08 8.77
CA ALA A 67 3.86 -47.38 8.82
C ALA A 67 3.36 -47.91 7.46
N LYS A 68 3.07 -47.00 6.51
CA LYS A 68 2.67 -47.38 5.14
C LYS A 68 3.82 -47.84 4.26
N ASP A 69 5.05 -47.47 4.61
CA ASP A 69 6.24 -47.77 3.82
C ASP A 69 7.42 -48.15 4.73
N PRO A 70 7.32 -49.32 5.39
CA PRO A 70 8.29 -49.77 6.39
C PRO A 70 9.62 -50.24 5.77
N GLU A 71 9.64 -50.57 4.48
CA GLU A 71 10.81 -51.12 3.80
C GLU A 71 11.85 -50.06 3.41
N HIS A 72 11.45 -48.80 3.27
CA HIS A 72 12.37 -47.73 2.91
C HIS A 72 12.88 -47.02 4.14
N ALA A 73 14.21 -46.98 4.27
CA ALA A 73 14.89 -46.30 5.36
C ALA A 73 14.46 -44.82 5.46
N MET A 74 14.29 -44.35 6.71
CA MET A 74 14.04 -42.93 6.95
C MET A 74 15.27 -42.12 6.53
N THR A 75 15.03 -41.05 5.81
CA THR A 75 16.01 -40.03 5.43
C THR A 75 15.49 -38.65 5.80
N LYS A 76 16.42 -37.67 5.92
CA LYS A 76 16.01 -36.26 6.15
C LYS A 76 14.98 -35.80 5.11
N THR A 77 15.23 -36.06 3.85
CA THR A 77 14.35 -35.70 2.73
C THR A 77 12.97 -36.39 2.81
N LYS A 78 12.91 -37.65 3.28
CA LYS A 78 11.64 -38.36 3.49
C LYS A 78 10.85 -37.73 4.63
N LEU A 79 11.50 -37.38 5.75
CA LEU A 79 10.86 -36.73 6.87
C LEU A 79 10.32 -35.32 6.47
N GLU A 80 11.14 -34.51 5.78
CA GLU A 80 10.71 -33.19 5.27
C GLU A 80 9.51 -33.30 4.33
N LYS A 81 9.46 -34.32 3.46
CA LYS A 81 8.31 -34.58 2.58
C LYS A 81 7.05 -34.95 3.36
N ILE A 82 7.15 -35.76 4.41
CA ILE A 82 6.00 -36.15 5.23
C ILE A 82 5.47 -34.95 6.00
N VAL A 83 6.34 -34.15 6.63
CA VAL A 83 5.94 -32.93 7.32
C VAL A 83 5.24 -31.95 6.35
N TYR A 84 5.80 -31.80 5.16
CA TYR A 84 5.19 -30.99 4.11
C TYR A 84 3.80 -31.52 3.71
N ALA A 85 3.65 -32.80 3.50
CA ALA A 85 2.38 -33.42 3.12
C ALA A 85 1.29 -33.25 4.19
N PHE A 86 1.66 -33.21 5.47
CA PHE A 86 0.74 -32.92 6.57
C PHE A 86 0.14 -31.53 6.45
N HIS A 87 0.98 -30.53 6.18
CA HIS A 87 0.52 -29.15 6.02
C HIS A 87 -0.17 -28.88 4.66
N HIS A 88 0.03 -29.78 3.67
CA HIS A 88 -0.44 -29.62 2.28
C HIS A 88 -1.15 -30.87 1.77
N PRO A 89 -2.30 -31.29 2.36
CA PRO A 89 -2.94 -32.57 2.08
C PRO A 89 -3.36 -32.78 0.62
N ARG A 90 -3.51 -31.69 -0.17
CA ARG A 90 -3.88 -31.74 -1.60
C ARG A 90 -2.68 -31.85 -2.56
N SER A 91 -1.46 -31.79 -2.07
CA SER A 91 -0.26 -31.81 -2.91
C SER A 91 0.23 -33.21 -3.30
N ILE A 92 -0.48 -34.26 -2.86
CA ILE A 92 -0.10 -35.68 -3.07
C ILE A 92 -0.48 -36.19 -4.48
N VAL A 93 -1.29 -35.43 -5.25
CA VAL A 93 -1.75 -35.86 -6.58
C VAL A 93 -0.82 -35.31 -7.66
N GLY A 94 0.06 -36.16 -8.14
CA GLY A 94 0.66 -36.07 -9.50
C GLY A 94 2.04 -35.45 -9.66
N GLY A 95 3.02 -36.29 -9.98
CA GLY A 95 4.12 -36.01 -10.89
C GLY A 95 5.38 -35.36 -10.31
N ASN A 96 6.51 -35.92 -10.68
CA ASN A 96 7.88 -35.44 -10.48
C ASN A 96 8.05 -33.95 -10.80
N ARG A 97 7.76 -33.04 -9.84
CA ARG A 97 8.22 -31.65 -9.89
C ARG A 97 9.32 -31.46 -8.86
N VAL A 98 10.47 -31.02 -9.32
CA VAL A 98 11.58 -30.56 -8.48
C VAL A 98 11.03 -29.43 -7.61
N ARG A 99 10.78 -29.70 -6.33
CA ARG A 99 10.35 -28.67 -5.37
C ARG A 99 11.55 -27.80 -5.04
N SER A 100 11.40 -26.50 -5.26
CA SER A 100 12.31 -25.51 -4.73
C SER A 100 12.45 -25.70 -3.20
N ARG A 101 13.67 -25.67 -2.70
CA ARG A 101 13.96 -25.66 -1.25
C ARG A 101 13.63 -24.34 -0.58
N GLU A 102 13.26 -23.32 -1.37
CA GLU A 102 13.03 -21.96 -0.91
C GLU A 102 11.62 -21.82 -0.35
N SER A 103 11.48 -21.39 0.90
CA SER A 103 10.20 -21.11 1.54
C SER A 103 9.59 -19.80 1.00
N LEU A 104 8.28 -19.59 1.21
CA LEU A 104 7.63 -18.33 0.84
C LEU A 104 8.30 -17.12 1.50
N SER A 105 8.65 -17.19 2.79
CA SER A 105 9.33 -16.11 3.49
C SER A 105 10.71 -15.80 2.90
N ASP A 106 11.50 -16.83 2.56
CA ASP A 106 12.81 -16.67 1.94
C ASP A 106 12.66 -16.04 0.54
N TYR A 107 11.67 -16.50 -0.22
CA TYR A 107 11.36 -15.93 -1.53
C TYR A 107 10.94 -14.46 -1.44
N ILE A 108 10.07 -14.10 -0.50
CA ILE A 108 9.66 -12.70 -0.28
C ILE A 108 10.90 -11.83 0.00
N ALA A 109 11.78 -12.29 0.89
CA ALA A 109 13.00 -11.59 1.23
C ALA A 109 13.96 -11.45 0.03
N ARG A 110 14.12 -12.50 -0.77
CA ARG A 110 14.90 -12.49 -2.01
C ARG A 110 14.30 -11.54 -3.04
N TYR A 111 12.99 -11.63 -3.27
CA TYR A 111 12.27 -10.78 -4.20
C TYR A 111 12.50 -9.29 -3.94
N VAL A 112 12.39 -8.88 -2.67
CA VAL A 112 12.60 -7.47 -2.28
C VAL A 112 14.05 -7.05 -2.37
N ARG A 113 15.00 -7.92 -2.02
CA ARG A 113 16.44 -7.68 -2.17
C ARG A 113 16.84 -7.48 -3.64
N GLU A 114 16.33 -8.32 -4.54
CA GLU A 114 16.54 -8.19 -5.98
C GLU A 114 15.94 -6.90 -6.55
N MET A 115 14.77 -6.45 -6.03
CA MET A 115 14.20 -5.15 -6.38
C MET A 115 15.12 -3.99 -5.96
N GLU A 116 15.73 -4.09 -4.78
CA GLU A 116 16.60 -3.06 -4.22
C GLU A 116 17.95 -3.00 -4.96
N SER A 117 18.57 -4.14 -5.24
CA SER A 117 19.81 -4.21 -6.00
C SER A 117 19.62 -3.79 -7.46
N GLY A 118 18.42 -3.94 -7.99
CA GLY A 118 18.08 -3.71 -9.40
C GLY A 118 18.30 -4.94 -10.28
N GLU A 119 18.53 -6.12 -9.70
CA GLU A 119 18.53 -7.40 -10.42
C GLU A 119 17.11 -7.72 -10.94
N ARG A 120 16.09 -7.43 -10.13
CA ARG A 120 14.69 -7.54 -10.54
C ARG A 120 14.20 -6.22 -11.09
N LEU A 121 13.81 -6.23 -12.36
CA LEU A 121 13.25 -5.09 -13.06
C LEU A 121 11.71 -5.17 -13.13
N ASN A 122 11.07 -4.02 -13.29
CA ASN A 122 9.63 -3.96 -13.52
C ASN A 122 9.27 -4.43 -14.95
N ILE A 123 7.97 -4.46 -15.28
CA ILE A 123 7.46 -4.88 -16.60
C ILE A 123 8.01 -4.06 -17.78
N HIS A 124 8.51 -2.84 -17.52
CA HIS A 124 9.13 -1.96 -18.50
C HIS A 124 10.66 -2.09 -18.54
N LYS A 125 11.22 -3.12 -17.90
CA LYS A 125 12.67 -3.36 -17.78
C LYS A 125 13.43 -2.20 -17.12
N LEU A 126 12.76 -1.48 -16.20
CA LEU A 126 13.33 -0.40 -15.41
C LEU A 126 13.45 -0.83 -13.94
N ARG A 127 14.39 -0.23 -13.21
CA ARG A 127 14.49 -0.40 -11.76
C ARG A 127 13.23 0.06 -11.05
N TYR A 128 12.90 -0.59 -9.94
CA TYR A 128 11.81 -0.13 -9.08
C TYR A 128 12.20 1.18 -8.38
N GLY A 129 11.25 2.10 -8.26
CA GLY A 129 11.45 3.33 -7.50
C GLY A 129 11.58 3.05 -6.00
N LEU A 130 12.35 3.90 -5.29
CA LEU A 130 12.63 3.75 -3.85
C LEU A 130 11.36 3.62 -2.99
N SER A 131 10.30 4.36 -3.33
CA SER A 131 9.01 4.28 -2.62
C SER A 131 8.34 2.92 -2.78
N THR A 132 8.46 2.29 -3.96
CA THR A 132 7.95 0.94 -4.21
C THR A 132 8.72 -0.08 -3.38
N VAL A 133 10.05 -0.03 -3.41
CA VAL A 133 10.90 -0.92 -2.58
C VAL A 133 10.56 -0.76 -1.09
N LYS A 134 10.39 0.49 -0.61
CA LYS A 134 9.97 0.76 0.78
C LYS A 134 8.64 0.11 1.13
N ASN A 135 7.65 0.13 0.22
CA ASN A 135 6.36 -0.52 0.44
C ASN A 135 6.52 -2.03 0.61
N TYR A 136 7.30 -2.69 -0.26
CA TYR A 136 7.55 -4.12 -0.15
C TYR A 136 8.37 -4.49 1.11
N LYS A 137 9.32 -3.65 1.55
CA LYS A 137 9.98 -3.81 2.85
C LYS A 137 8.96 -3.72 4.01
N GLY A 138 8.02 -2.79 3.92
CA GLY A 138 6.91 -2.70 4.86
C GLY A 138 6.02 -3.95 4.83
N PHE A 139 5.78 -4.53 3.65
CA PHE A 139 5.04 -5.78 3.52
C PHE A 139 5.74 -6.95 4.24
N ILE A 140 7.07 -7.10 4.11
CA ILE A 140 7.83 -8.14 4.85
C ILE A 140 7.53 -8.04 6.34
N VAL A 141 7.69 -6.85 6.92
CA VAL A 141 7.47 -6.64 8.36
C VAL A 141 6.05 -7.06 8.79
N GLN A 142 5.04 -6.67 8.00
CA GLN A 142 3.64 -7.00 8.28
C GLN A 142 3.35 -8.50 8.12
N PHE A 143 3.91 -9.13 7.09
CA PHE A 143 3.74 -10.56 6.85
C PHE A 143 4.40 -11.41 7.94
N ASP A 144 5.63 -11.05 8.34
CA ASP A 144 6.36 -11.73 9.42
C ASP A 144 5.64 -11.58 10.76
N GLU A 145 5.09 -10.39 11.04
CA GLU A 145 4.28 -10.15 12.24
C GLU A 145 3.03 -11.04 12.24
N PHE A 146 2.32 -11.12 11.11
CA PHE A 146 1.17 -12.01 10.97
C PHE A 146 1.55 -13.48 11.20
N CYS A 147 2.65 -13.96 10.59
CA CYS A 147 3.16 -15.32 10.79
C CYS A 147 3.48 -15.59 12.27
N ARG A 148 4.10 -14.62 12.94
CA ARG A 148 4.45 -14.71 14.37
C ARG A 148 3.20 -14.84 15.25
N ILE A 149 2.19 -14.01 15.02
CA ILE A 149 0.93 -14.02 15.79
C ILE A 149 0.13 -15.30 15.55
N LYS A 150 0.14 -15.80 14.32
CA LYS A 150 -0.53 -17.09 13.99
C LYS A 150 0.31 -18.30 14.38
N HIS A 151 1.51 -18.11 14.91
CA HIS A 151 2.47 -19.17 15.26
C HIS A 151 2.69 -20.19 14.12
N LYS A 152 2.62 -19.69 12.88
CA LYS A 152 2.72 -20.53 11.68
C LYS A 152 3.61 -19.84 10.63
N ARG A 153 4.53 -20.63 10.05
CA ARG A 153 5.19 -20.25 8.81
C ARG A 153 4.35 -20.72 7.65
N TYR A 154 3.89 -19.77 6.86
CA TYR A 154 3.09 -20.07 5.67
C TYR A 154 4.03 -20.36 4.50
N ASP A 155 3.71 -21.40 3.73
CA ASP A 155 4.34 -21.68 2.45
C ASP A 155 3.37 -21.39 1.31
N PHE A 156 3.85 -21.47 0.07
CA PHE A 156 3.05 -21.17 -1.14
C PHE A 156 1.72 -21.91 -1.20
N GLY A 157 1.68 -23.16 -0.73
CA GLY A 157 0.48 -23.97 -0.68
C GLY A 157 -0.55 -23.55 0.38
N ASP A 158 -0.08 -22.85 1.42
CA ASP A 158 -0.94 -22.37 2.51
C ASP A 158 -1.69 -21.08 2.17
N ILE A 159 -1.31 -20.40 1.07
CA ILE A 159 -1.96 -19.16 0.64
C ILE A 159 -3.27 -19.50 -0.05
N ASP A 160 -4.26 -19.85 0.76
CA ASP A 160 -5.61 -20.21 0.36
C ASP A 160 -6.67 -19.19 0.82
N LEU A 161 -7.95 -19.50 0.68
CA LEU A 161 -9.02 -18.60 1.10
C LEU A 161 -9.11 -18.47 2.62
N ARG A 162 -8.74 -19.51 3.37
CA ARG A 162 -8.70 -19.45 4.84
C ARG A 162 -7.58 -18.52 5.30
N PHE A 163 -6.39 -18.63 4.67
CA PHE A 163 -5.32 -17.66 4.90
C PHE A 163 -5.79 -16.23 4.62
N TYR A 164 -6.49 -16.03 3.48
CA TYR A 164 -6.99 -14.71 3.10
C TYR A 164 -7.92 -14.11 4.16
N ASP A 165 -8.90 -14.90 4.62
CA ASP A 165 -9.86 -14.45 5.64
C ASP A 165 -9.16 -14.14 6.98
N ASP A 166 -8.24 -15.00 7.41
CA ASP A 166 -7.41 -14.80 8.61
C ASP A 166 -6.52 -13.55 8.51
N PHE A 167 -5.93 -13.31 7.34
CA PHE A 167 -5.06 -12.17 7.07
C PHE A 167 -5.85 -10.85 7.11
N VAL A 168 -7.01 -10.81 6.45
CA VAL A 168 -7.90 -9.65 6.48
C VAL A 168 -8.38 -9.38 7.90
N ALA A 169 -8.88 -10.40 8.61
CA ALA A 169 -9.36 -10.26 9.97
C ALA A 169 -8.27 -9.71 10.90
N TYR A 170 -7.06 -10.24 10.83
CA TYR A 170 -5.94 -9.79 11.66
C TYR A 170 -5.64 -8.30 11.46
N PHE A 171 -5.50 -7.83 10.23
CA PHE A 171 -5.21 -6.41 9.99
C PHE A 171 -6.41 -5.50 10.26
N THR A 172 -7.63 -6.01 10.17
CA THR A 172 -8.83 -5.29 10.60
C THR A 172 -8.82 -5.06 12.12
N THR A 173 -8.46 -6.06 12.94
CA THR A 173 -8.34 -5.89 14.39
C THR A 173 -7.20 -4.95 14.81
N LYS A 174 -6.26 -4.66 13.91
CA LYS A 174 -5.20 -3.66 14.08
C LYS A 174 -5.56 -2.27 13.54
N ASP A 175 -6.81 -2.01 13.25
CA ASP A 175 -7.32 -0.75 12.72
C ASP A 175 -6.69 -0.31 11.38
N TYR A 176 -6.20 -1.27 10.59
CA TYR A 176 -5.70 -0.97 9.26
C TYR A 176 -6.85 -0.63 8.32
N SER A 177 -6.70 0.46 7.57
CA SER A 177 -7.70 0.82 6.57
C SER A 177 -7.84 -0.27 5.49
N ILE A 178 -9.04 -0.44 4.95
CA ILE A 178 -9.33 -1.37 3.85
C ILE A 178 -8.34 -1.23 2.69
N ASN A 179 -7.97 0.01 2.35
CA ASN A 179 -7.00 0.28 1.29
C ASN A 179 -5.57 -0.16 1.66
N THR A 180 -5.20 -0.09 2.94
CA THR A 180 -3.90 -0.60 3.43
C THR A 180 -3.88 -2.12 3.37
N ILE A 181 -4.93 -2.79 3.83
CA ILE A 181 -5.07 -4.25 3.74
C ILE A 181 -5.05 -4.68 2.27
N GLY A 182 -5.80 -3.98 1.41
CA GLY A 182 -5.81 -4.24 -0.04
C GLY A 182 -4.43 -4.10 -0.70
N ARG A 183 -3.62 -3.14 -0.25
CA ARG A 183 -2.23 -3.00 -0.70
C ARG A 183 -1.39 -4.21 -0.32
N LEU A 184 -1.48 -4.68 0.92
CA LEU A 184 -0.75 -5.88 1.37
C LEU A 184 -1.16 -7.12 0.57
N ILE A 185 -2.46 -7.32 0.34
CA ILE A 185 -2.98 -8.40 -0.51
C ILE A 185 -2.45 -8.29 -1.94
N LYS A 186 -2.41 -7.08 -2.50
CA LYS A 186 -1.89 -6.85 -3.85
C LYS A 186 -0.40 -7.20 -3.95
N GLU A 187 0.40 -6.80 -2.96
CA GLU A 187 1.82 -7.09 -2.88
C GLU A 187 2.05 -8.60 -2.78
N LEU A 188 1.32 -9.31 -1.92
CA LEU A 188 1.35 -10.77 -1.83
C LEU A 188 1.01 -11.44 -3.17
N LYS A 189 -0.07 -11.00 -3.83
CA LYS A 189 -0.46 -11.55 -5.16
C LYS A 189 0.63 -11.38 -6.20
N ILE A 190 1.31 -10.24 -6.22
CA ILE A 190 2.41 -9.98 -7.16
C ILE A 190 3.58 -10.93 -6.88
N ILE A 191 3.97 -11.09 -5.62
CA ILE A 191 5.04 -11.99 -5.21
C ILE A 191 4.70 -13.45 -5.55
N MET A 192 3.49 -13.89 -5.23
CA MET A 192 3.02 -15.24 -5.53
C MET A 192 3.01 -15.51 -7.04
N ARG A 193 2.57 -14.56 -7.86
CA ARG A 193 2.62 -14.69 -9.33
C ARG A 193 4.05 -14.84 -9.84
N ALA A 194 4.95 -14.00 -9.36
CA ALA A 194 6.35 -14.08 -9.73
C ALA A 194 6.97 -15.44 -9.33
N ALA A 195 6.69 -15.93 -8.12
CA ALA A 195 7.13 -17.25 -7.66
C ALA A 195 6.57 -18.38 -8.54
N ARG A 196 5.32 -18.27 -8.98
CA ARG A 196 4.71 -19.25 -9.89
C ARG A 196 5.36 -19.21 -11.28
N GLU A 197 5.65 -18.03 -11.81
CA GLU A 197 6.37 -17.86 -13.07
C GLU A 197 7.78 -18.42 -13.01
N GLU A 198 8.44 -18.36 -11.85
CA GLU A 198 9.75 -18.98 -11.56
C GLU A 198 9.63 -20.49 -11.27
N GLY A 199 8.44 -21.08 -11.28
CA GLY A 199 8.21 -22.52 -11.13
C GLY A 199 8.28 -23.04 -9.69
N LEU A 200 8.23 -22.15 -8.67
CA LEU A 200 8.34 -22.54 -7.26
C LEU A 200 7.05 -23.19 -6.72
N HIS A 201 5.88 -22.86 -7.31
CA HIS A 201 4.59 -23.42 -6.96
C HIS A 201 3.60 -23.35 -8.12
N ASP A 202 2.45 -24.01 -7.98
CA ASP A 202 1.33 -24.01 -8.93
C ASP A 202 0.00 -23.56 -8.30
N ASN A 203 0.05 -22.92 -7.12
CA ASN A 203 -1.12 -22.41 -6.42
C ASN A 203 -1.85 -21.33 -7.26
N GLY A 204 -3.02 -21.68 -7.80
CA GLY A 204 -3.87 -20.79 -8.60
C GLY A 204 -4.95 -20.05 -7.79
N LEU A 205 -5.10 -20.33 -6.48
CA LEU A 205 -6.16 -19.74 -5.65
C LEU A 205 -6.04 -18.22 -5.52
N ILE A 206 -4.83 -17.68 -5.65
CA ILE A 206 -4.58 -16.22 -5.69
C ILE A 206 -5.31 -15.51 -6.84
N GLU A 207 -5.69 -16.23 -7.90
CA GLU A 207 -6.46 -15.67 -9.01
C GLU A 207 -7.98 -15.79 -8.82
N SER A 208 -8.42 -16.48 -7.78
CA SER A 208 -9.83 -16.61 -7.45
C SER A 208 -10.49 -15.24 -7.25
N ARG A 209 -11.74 -15.09 -7.71
CA ARG A 209 -12.56 -13.90 -7.44
C ARG A 209 -12.77 -13.64 -5.95
N LYS A 210 -12.68 -14.70 -5.10
CA LYS A 210 -12.76 -14.56 -3.65
C LYS A 210 -11.47 -14.04 -3.04
N PHE A 211 -10.30 -14.26 -3.67
CA PHE A 211 -9.01 -13.72 -3.24
C PHE A 211 -8.76 -12.33 -3.89
N ARG A 212 -9.64 -11.38 -3.61
CA ARG A 212 -9.63 -10.07 -4.26
C ARG A 212 -8.82 -9.04 -3.48
N VAL A 213 -8.26 -8.07 -4.20
CA VAL A 213 -7.70 -6.87 -3.61
C VAL A 213 -8.84 -6.00 -3.08
N LEU A 214 -8.82 -5.72 -1.78
CA LEU A 214 -9.82 -4.87 -1.14
C LEU A 214 -9.56 -3.40 -1.50
N THR A 215 -10.63 -2.69 -1.80
CA THR A 215 -10.60 -1.24 -2.06
C THR A 215 -11.84 -0.59 -1.46
N ALA A 216 -11.63 0.53 -0.78
CA ALA A 216 -12.71 1.41 -0.34
C ALA A 216 -12.53 2.77 -1.03
N GLU A 217 -13.63 3.35 -1.45
CA GLU A 217 -13.65 4.72 -1.89
C GLU A 217 -13.31 5.64 -0.72
N VAL A 218 -12.43 6.60 -0.98
CA VAL A 218 -12.07 7.63 -0.01
C VAL A 218 -12.72 8.92 -0.48
N GLU A 219 -13.49 9.53 0.40
CA GLU A 219 -14.00 10.87 0.15
C GLU A 219 -12.82 11.82 -0.11
N ASN A 220 -12.92 12.50 -1.22
CA ASN A 220 -11.88 13.40 -1.67
C ASN A 220 -12.50 14.76 -1.95
N ILE A 221 -11.99 15.77 -1.29
CA ILE A 221 -12.40 17.15 -1.47
C ILE A 221 -11.58 17.86 -2.55
N TYR A 222 -12.11 18.96 -3.03
CA TYR A 222 -11.36 20.02 -3.71
C TYR A 222 -11.68 21.37 -3.05
N LEU A 223 -10.87 22.36 -3.32
CA LEU A 223 -11.07 23.75 -2.91
C LEU A 223 -11.52 24.55 -4.13
N THR A 224 -12.57 25.34 -3.97
CA THR A 224 -13.04 26.29 -4.98
C THR A 224 -12.03 27.42 -5.17
N GLU A 225 -12.14 28.20 -6.26
CA GLU A 225 -11.30 29.38 -6.47
C GLU A 225 -11.45 30.41 -5.34
N SER A 226 -12.66 30.57 -4.76
CA SER A 226 -12.90 31.45 -3.61
C SER A 226 -12.18 30.96 -2.35
N GLU A 227 -12.20 29.66 -2.06
CA GLU A 227 -11.48 29.07 -0.93
C GLU A 227 -9.96 29.16 -1.11
N ILE A 228 -9.45 28.95 -2.32
CA ILE A 228 -8.02 29.12 -2.64
C ILE A 228 -7.59 30.58 -2.42
N ARG A 229 -8.43 31.53 -2.82
CA ARG A 229 -8.20 32.97 -2.57
C ARG A 229 -8.24 33.28 -1.08
N ALA A 230 -9.22 32.76 -0.34
CA ALA A 230 -9.27 32.94 1.11
C ALA A 230 -8.01 32.42 1.80
N ILE A 231 -7.47 31.27 1.39
CA ILE A 231 -6.17 30.73 1.88
C ILE A 231 -5.03 31.73 1.56
N ALA A 232 -5.01 32.29 0.36
CA ALA A 232 -3.96 33.22 -0.04
C ALA A 232 -3.96 34.50 0.79
N GLU A 233 -5.12 34.97 1.22
CA GLU A 233 -5.37 36.22 1.94
C GLU A 233 -5.21 36.10 3.48
N VAL A 234 -5.05 34.88 4.04
CA VAL A 234 -4.88 34.71 5.49
C VAL A 234 -3.68 35.51 6.00
N ASP A 235 -3.91 36.33 7.03
CA ASP A 235 -2.81 36.99 7.75
C ASP A 235 -2.08 36.01 8.67
N LEU A 236 -0.89 35.63 8.27
CA LEU A 236 -0.05 34.66 8.98
C LEU A 236 0.82 35.29 10.07
N LYS A 237 0.60 36.57 10.41
CA LYS A 237 1.27 37.29 11.51
C LYS A 237 2.80 37.13 11.50
N GLY A 238 3.40 37.05 10.33
CA GLY A 238 4.85 36.92 10.15
C GLY A 238 5.41 35.52 10.34
N ASP A 239 4.57 34.47 10.51
CA ASP A 239 5.04 33.09 10.56
C ASP A 239 5.58 32.63 9.19
N LYS A 240 6.93 32.61 9.10
CA LYS A 240 7.64 32.24 7.89
C LYS A 240 7.35 30.79 7.45
N HIS A 241 7.17 29.88 8.40
CA HIS A 241 6.91 28.47 8.08
C HIS A 241 5.52 28.26 7.49
N LYS A 242 4.51 28.90 8.09
CA LYS A 242 3.15 28.90 7.54
C LYS A 242 3.12 29.61 6.18
N SER A 243 3.82 30.75 6.03
CA SER A 243 3.90 31.47 4.76
C SER A 243 4.48 30.59 3.65
N ILE A 244 5.60 29.92 3.88
CA ILE A 244 6.18 28.98 2.92
C ILE A 244 5.22 27.82 2.62
N ALA A 245 4.60 27.24 3.63
CA ALA A 245 3.68 26.12 3.44
C ALA A 245 2.45 26.52 2.60
N ARG A 246 1.89 27.72 2.85
CA ARG A 246 0.81 28.31 2.07
C ARG A 246 1.20 28.50 0.62
N ASP A 247 2.31 29.19 0.38
CA ASP A 247 2.74 29.54 -0.97
C ASP A 247 3.04 28.28 -1.78
N ILE A 248 3.73 27.30 -1.20
CA ILE A 248 3.97 25.98 -1.83
C ILE A 248 2.65 25.27 -2.15
N PHE A 249 1.67 25.29 -1.25
CA PHE A 249 0.36 24.69 -1.50
C PHE A 249 -0.38 25.38 -2.65
N LEU A 250 -0.35 26.72 -2.69
CA LEU A 250 -0.95 27.53 -3.75
C LEU A 250 -0.31 27.25 -5.12
N VAL A 251 1.03 27.11 -5.18
CA VAL A 251 1.71 26.65 -6.41
C VAL A 251 1.13 25.32 -6.88
N GLY A 252 0.86 24.39 -5.94
CA GLY A 252 0.21 23.11 -6.25
C GLY A 252 -1.20 23.29 -6.84
N CYS A 253 -2.00 24.24 -6.31
CA CYS A 253 -3.33 24.57 -6.82
C CYS A 253 -3.25 25.16 -8.24
N TYR A 254 -2.35 26.08 -8.47
CA TYR A 254 -2.25 26.78 -9.74
C TYR A 254 -1.58 25.97 -10.86
N THR A 255 -0.73 25.01 -10.51
CA THR A 255 -0.08 24.13 -11.48
C THR A 255 -0.79 22.81 -11.70
N ALA A 256 -1.64 22.39 -10.77
CA ALA A 256 -2.28 21.08 -10.71
C ALA A 256 -1.28 19.89 -10.78
N GLN A 257 -0.02 20.09 -10.34
CA GLN A 257 1.01 19.06 -10.31
C GLN A 257 1.01 18.27 -9.00
N ARG A 258 1.82 17.19 -8.92
CA ARG A 258 2.07 16.47 -7.65
C ARG A 258 3.05 17.25 -6.80
N PHE A 259 3.01 17.07 -5.49
CA PHE A 259 3.94 17.72 -4.57
C PHE A 259 5.40 17.51 -4.97
N SER A 260 5.79 16.29 -5.33
CA SER A 260 7.14 15.99 -5.82
C SER A 260 7.58 16.84 -7.03
N ASP A 261 6.62 17.24 -7.85
CA ASP A 261 6.89 17.98 -9.08
C ASP A 261 6.85 19.49 -8.82
N TYR A 262 5.78 20.02 -8.21
CA TYR A 262 5.64 21.47 -8.04
C TYR A 262 6.52 22.06 -6.93
N SER A 263 6.86 21.28 -5.89
CA SER A 263 7.70 21.80 -4.79
C SER A 263 9.18 21.99 -5.15
N THR A 264 9.58 21.55 -6.33
CA THR A 264 10.95 21.66 -6.83
C THR A 264 11.10 22.61 -8.02
N ILE A 265 10.04 23.37 -8.33
CA ILE A 265 10.08 24.37 -9.41
C ILE A 265 11.15 25.41 -9.10
N ASN A 266 11.98 25.69 -10.11
CA ASN A 266 13.06 26.65 -10.07
C ASN A 266 13.19 27.35 -11.43
N GLU A 267 14.13 28.29 -11.53
CA GLU A 267 14.41 29.09 -12.73
C GLU A 267 14.58 28.25 -14.02
N GLY A 268 15.21 27.06 -13.91
CA GLY A 268 15.39 26.14 -15.03
C GLY A 268 14.08 25.54 -15.56
N ASN A 269 12.97 25.68 -14.83
CA ASN A 269 11.65 25.26 -15.28
C ASN A 269 10.86 26.39 -15.95
N ILE A 270 11.30 27.63 -15.85
CA ILE A 270 10.61 28.78 -16.44
C ILE A 270 11.13 28.99 -17.86
N ARG A 271 10.23 29.01 -18.83
CA ARG A 271 10.57 29.24 -20.24
C ARG A 271 9.66 30.27 -20.85
N THR A 272 10.25 31.25 -21.55
CA THR A 272 9.50 32.24 -22.33
C THR A 272 9.18 31.69 -23.72
N LEU A 273 7.93 31.78 -24.13
CA LEU A 273 7.45 31.42 -25.46
C LEU A 273 7.76 32.55 -26.46
N GLU A 274 7.60 32.24 -27.76
CA GLU A 274 7.82 33.22 -28.86
C GLU A 274 6.93 34.47 -28.74
N ASN A 275 5.74 34.32 -28.14
CA ASN A 275 4.82 35.44 -27.89
C ASN A 275 5.14 36.26 -26.63
N GLY A 276 6.28 36.01 -25.97
CA GLY A 276 6.71 36.68 -24.76
C GLY A 276 6.10 36.19 -23.45
N GLN A 277 5.17 35.25 -23.49
CA GLN A 277 4.57 34.69 -22.28
C GLN A 277 5.45 33.62 -21.65
N SER A 278 5.50 33.59 -20.32
CA SER A 278 6.26 32.59 -19.57
C SER A 278 5.38 31.39 -19.25
N VAL A 279 6.01 30.21 -19.28
CA VAL A 279 5.38 28.92 -18.92
C VAL A 279 6.31 28.13 -18.01
N ILE A 280 5.73 27.23 -17.21
CA ILE A 280 6.49 26.22 -16.50
C ILE A 280 6.61 24.97 -17.40
N ASP A 281 7.85 24.58 -17.69
CA ASP A 281 8.18 23.38 -18.48
C ASP A 281 8.87 22.39 -17.54
N LEU A 282 8.20 21.31 -17.19
CA LEU A 282 8.74 20.34 -16.25
C LEU A 282 8.53 18.89 -16.71
N LYS A 283 9.43 18.00 -16.27
CA LYS A 283 9.31 16.57 -16.44
C LYS A 283 8.86 15.95 -15.12
N GLN A 284 7.65 15.35 -15.12
CA GLN A 284 7.09 14.75 -13.92
C GLN A 284 7.94 13.57 -13.41
N GLN A 285 8.31 13.58 -12.12
CA GLN A 285 9.18 12.57 -11.51
C GLN A 285 8.57 11.16 -11.55
N LYS A 286 7.27 11.05 -11.26
CA LYS A 286 6.60 9.74 -11.18
C LYS A 286 6.32 9.10 -12.53
N THR A 287 6.00 9.88 -13.56
CA THR A 287 5.52 9.36 -14.85
C THR A 287 6.49 9.58 -15.99
N GLY A 288 7.49 10.48 -15.79
CA GLY A 288 8.43 10.89 -16.83
C GLY A 288 7.80 11.76 -17.94
N ASN A 289 6.52 12.12 -17.81
CA ASN A 289 5.84 12.95 -18.80
C ASN A 289 6.32 14.39 -18.71
N ARG A 290 6.59 15.01 -19.85
CA ARG A 290 6.81 16.44 -19.96
C ARG A 290 5.47 17.15 -19.98
N VAL A 291 5.33 18.22 -19.20
CA VAL A 291 4.13 19.06 -19.14
C VAL A 291 4.53 20.52 -19.25
N ILE A 292 3.69 21.31 -19.93
CA ILE A 292 3.86 22.74 -20.10
C ILE A 292 2.64 23.40 -19.49
N ILE A 293 2.86 24.30 -18.53
CA ILE A 293 1.82 24.91 -17.70
C ILE A 293 1.86 26.41 -17.87
N PRO A 294 0.77 27.04 -18.32
CA PRO A 294 0.67 28.51 -18.34
C PRO A 294 0.78 29.09 -16.93
N ILE A 295 1.46 30.22 -16.80
CA ILE A 295 1.62 30.92 -15.52
C ILE A 295 0.51 31.96 -15.40
N ARG A 296 -0.38 31.80 -14.42
CA ARG A 296 -1.39 32.81 -14.06
C ARG A 296 -0.77 33.86 -13.12
N ALA A 297 -1.39 35.03 -13.02
CA ALA A 297 -0.84 36.19 -12.28
C ALA A 297 -0.53 35.83 -10.80
N GLU A 298 -1.39 35.10 -10.12
CA GLU A 298 -1.18 34.72 -8.71
C GLU A 298 0.00 33.74 -8.55
N LEU A 299 0.22 32.86 -9.53
CA LEU A 299 1.39 31.98 -9.55
C LEU A 299 2.66 32.80 -9.80
N GLN A 300 2.62 33.76 -10.74
CA GLN A 300 3.74 34.66 -11.03
C GLN A 300 4.16 35.43 -9.78
N ALA A 301 3.21 35.98 -9.04
CA ALA A 301 3.52 36.74 -7.80
C ALA A 301 4.24 35.86 -6.76
N ILE A 302 3.90 34.56 -6.66
CA ILE A 302 4.62 33.65 -5.77
C ILE A 302 6.02 33.34 -6.31
N LEU A 303 6.17 33.12 -7.62
CA LEU A 303 7.48 32.89 -8.25
C LEU A 303 8.40 34.10 -8.07
N ASP A 304 7.90 35.32 -8.29
CA ASP A 304 8.65 36.55 -8.11
C ASP A 304 9.08 36.74 -6.65
N LYS A 305 8.23 36.43 -5.67
CA LYS A 305 8.58 36.48 -4.24
C LYS A 305 9.79 35.61 -3.88
N TYR A 306 10.05 34.56 -4.63
CA TYR A 306 11.14 33.61 -4.38
C TYR A 306 12.18 33.59 -5.50
N ASP A 307 12.27 34.65 -6.30
CA ASP A 307 13.23 34.77 -7.42
C ASP A 307 13.23 33.51 -8.33
N ASN A 308 12.02 33.00 -8.63
CA ASN A 308 11.78 31.78 -9.41
C ASN A 308 12.38 30.49 -8.79
N ARG A 309 12.77 30.49 -7.52
CA ARG A 309 13.32 29.35 -6.82
C ARG A 309 12.53 29.08 -5.54
N LEU A 310 11.59 28.16 -5.61
CA LEU A 310 10.75 27.84 -4.46
C LEU A 310 11.57 27.31 -3.27
N PRO A 311 11.24 27.73 -2.03
CA PRO A 311 11.94 27.26 -0.84
C PRO A 311 11.70 25.77 -0.62
N LYS A 312 12.71 25.06 -0.09
CA LYS A 312 12.60 23.65 0.25
C LYS A 312 11.50 23.41 1.29
N ALA A 313 10.52 22.59 0.94
CA ALA A 313 9.42 22.23 1.81
C ALA A 313 9.31 20.71 1.96
N TYR A 314 8.84 20.27 3.12
CA TYR A 314 8.56 18.86 3.40
C TYR A 314 7.05 18.64 3.40
N GLU A 315 6.59 17.67 2.63
CA GLU A 315 5.15 17.40 2.43
C GLU A 315 4.38 17.28 3.74
N GLN A 316 4.95 16.60 4.73
CA GLN A 316 4.33 16.43 6.05
C GLN A 316 4.12 17.77 6.78
N LYS A 317 5.08 18.71 6.68
CA LYS A 317 4.95 20.05 7.27
C LYS A 317 3.93 20.88 6.52
N VAL A 318 3.93 20.84 5.19
CA VAL A 318 2.92 21.53 4.37
C VAL A 318 1.53 20.99 4.73
N ASN A 319 1.35 19.66 4.80
CA ASN A 319 0.08 19.05 5.18
C ASN A 319 -0.40 19.43 6.59
N LYS A 320 0.52 19.65 7.53
CA LYS A 320 0.18 20.13 8.87
C LYS A 320 -0.30 21.57 8.82
N TYR A 321 0.51 22.46 8.29
CA TYR A 321 0.23 23.91 8.32
C TYR A 321 -0.96 24.30 7.43
N ILE A 322 -1.15 23.65 6.30
CA ILE A 322 -2.26 24.01 5.40
C ILE A 322 -3.64 23.74 6.01
N LYS A 323 -3.78 22.76 6.89
CA LYS A 323 -5.02 22.53 7.65
C LYS A 323 -5.31 23.70 8.61
N GLU A 324 -4.29 24.15 9.32
CA GLU A 324 -4.40 25.30 10.22
C GLU A 324 -4.78 26.56 9.43
N ILE A 325 -4.09 26.82 8.31
CA ILE A 325 -4.36 27.96 7.44
C ILE A 325 -5.76 27.88 6.80
N ALA A 326 -6.17 26.69 6.37
CA ALA A 326 -7.53 26.51 5.83
C ALA A 326 -8.63 26.75 6.86
N ARG A 327 -8.39 26.40 8.13
CA ARG A 327 -9.30 26.75 9.23
C ARG A 327 -9.33 28.25 9.47
N GLU A 328 -8.17 28.92 9.51
CA GLU A 328 -8.06 30.36 9.64
C GLU A 328 -8.73 31.10 8.43
N ALA A 329 -8.72 30.49 7.24
CA ALA A 329 -9.45 30.97 6.06
C ALA A 329 -10.98 30.73 6.09
N GLY A 330 -11.51 30.15 7.17
CA GLY A 330 -12.93 29.88 7.32
C GLY A 330 -13.46 28.67 6.56
N ILE A 331 -12.59 27.73 6.13
CA ILE A 331 -12.98 26.53 5.40
C ILE A 331 -13.38 25.43 6.40
N VAL A 332 -14.53 25.61 7.03
CA VAL A 332 -15.03 24.76 8.14
C VAL A 332 -16.31 24.01 7.81
N ASP A 333 -16.74 24.00 6.56
CA ASP A 333 -17.89 23.21 6.13
C ASP A 333 -17.75 21.74 6.54
N MET A 334 -18.85 21.15 6.97
CA MET A 334 -18.85 19.76 7.40
C MET A 334 -18.97 18.81 6.21
N VAL A 335 -17.98 17.96 6.04
CA VAL A 335 -17.91 16.95 4.98
C VAL A 335 -18.17 15.57 5.57
N LYS A 336 -19.07 14.81 4.96
CA LYS A 336 -19.36 13.43 5.35
C LYS A 336 -18.26 12.52 4.81
N VAL A 337 -17.50 11.89 5.71
CA VAL A 337 -16.45 10.93 5.38
C VAL A 337 -16.95 9.52 5.71
N SER A 338 -16.95 8.64 4.71
CA SER A 338 -17.33 7.23 4.85
C SER A 338 -16.09 6.37 5.09
N TYR A 339 -16.22 5.40 5.99
CA TYR A 339 -15.19 4.41 6.28
C TYR A 339 -15.85 3.03 6.54
N VAL A 340 -15.06 1.98 6.54
CA VAL A 340 -15.55 0.63 6.87
C VAL A 340 -14.91 0.21 8.19
N GLU A 341 -15.76 -0.14 9.15
CA GLU A 341 -15.36 -0.65 10.45
C GLU A 341 -16.11 -1.96 10.72
N ASN A 342 -15.39 -3.01 11.08
CA ASN A 342 -15.95 -4.34 11.33
C ASN A 342 -16.86 -4.89 10.20
N GLY A 343 -16.54 -4.55 8.94
CA GLY A 343 -17.33 -4.96 7.77
C GLY A 343 -18.57 -4.08 7.49
N GLU A 344 -18.88 -3.11 8.35
CA GLU A 344 -19.97 -2.17 8.19
C GLU A 344 -19.50 -0.83 7.64
N LYS A 345 -20.27 -0.25 6.72
CA LYS A 345 -20.03 1.08 6.19
C LYS A 345 -20.54 2.11 7.17
N LYS A 346 -19.65 2.86 7.80
CA LYS A 346 -19.95 3.96 8.72
C LYS A 346 -19.57 5.30 8.12
N SER A 347 -20.07 6.38 8.68
CA SER A 347 -19.69 7.73 8.28
C SER A 347 -19.69 8.67 9.49
N HIS A 348 -18.82 9.68 9.44
CA HIS A 348 -18.79 10.78 10.39
C HIS A 348 -18.60 12.10 9.65
N LEU A 349 -18.92 13.20 10.29
CA LEU A 349 -18.73 14.54 9.77
C LEU A 349 -17.36 15.07 10.21
N VAL A 350 -16.61 15.66 9.27
CA VAL A 350 -15.28 16.24 9.50
C VAL A 350 -15.26 17.63 8.87
N GLU A 351 -14.66 18.60 9.53
CA GLU A 351 -14.44 19.91 8.94
C GLU A 351 -13.58 19.78 7.65
N LYS A 352 -13.96 20.50 6.61
CA LYS A 352 -13.28 20.44 5.30
C LYS A 352 -11.79 20.75 5.40
N CYS A 353 -11.37 21.68 6.27
CA CYS A 353 -9.98 22.02 6.51
C CYS A 353 -9.13 20.81 6.95
N GLU A 354 -9.69 19.87 7.72
CA GLU A 354 -8.97 18.66 8.17
C GLU A 354 -8.66 17.68 7.02
N LEU A 355 -9.37 17.79 5.91
CA LEU A 355 -9.19 16.96 4.73
C LEU A 355 -8.22 17.57 3.71
N VAL A 356 -7.81 18.83 3.92
CA VAL A 356 -6.88 19.53 3.01
C VAL A 356 -5.47 18.93 3.14
N LYS A 357 -4.91 18.57 1.99
CA LYS A 357 -3.56 17.98 1.85
C LYS A 357 -2.93 18.46 0.54
N THR A 358 -1.62 18.27 0.40
CA THR A 358 -0.90 18.59 -0.85
C THR A 358 -1.55 18.00 -2.11
N HIS A 359 -2.14 16.80 -1.99
CA HIS A 359 -2.88 16.19 -3.11
C HIS A 359 -4.23 16.86 -3.40
N THR A 360 -4.82 17.53 -2.40
CA THR A 360 -6.01 18.38 -2.60
C THR A 360 -5.69 19.54 -3.53
N ALA A 361 -4.51 20.14 -3.43
CA ALA A 361 -4.07 21.21 -4.33
C ALA A 361 -4.17 20.80 -5.81
N ARG A 362 -3.59 19.66 -6.16
CA ARG A 362 -3.65 19.13 -7.53
C ARG A 362 -5.09 18.87 -7.99
N ARG A 363 -5.92 18.33 -7.11
CA ARG A 363 -7.33 18.07 -7.42
C ARG A 363 -8.10 19.37 -7.62
N SER A 364 -7.87 20.36 -6.75
CA SER A 364 -8.48 21.69 -6.86
C SER A 364 -8.14 22.36 -8.17
N GLY A 365 -6.85 22.39 -8.54
CA GLY A 365 -6.43 22.95 -9.81
C GLY A 365 -7.09 22.27 -11.02
N ALA A 366 -7.14 20.92 -11.04
CA ALA A 366 -7.77 20.18 -12.12
C ALA A 366 -9.30 20.43 -12.19
N THR A 367 -9.98 20.42 -11.03
CA THR A 367 -11.43 20.63 -10.95
C THR A 367 -11.79 22.06 -11.33
N ASN A 368 -11.08 23.08 -10.83
CA ASN A 368 -11.36 24.47 -11.15
C ASN A 368 -11.07 24.80 -12.63
N MET A 369 -10.05 24.22 -13.25
CA MET A 369 -9.85 24.31 -14.69
C MET A 369 -11.01 23.70 -15.48
N TYR A 370 -11.53 22.57 -15.02
CA TYR A 370 -12.69 21.92 -15.63
C TYR A 370 -13.95 22.79 -15.51
N LEU A 371 -14.23 23.34 -14.30
CA LEU A 371 -15.33 24.27 -14.04
C LEU A 371 -15.22 25.61 -14.83
N ALA A 372 -14.00 26.01 -15.13
CA ALA A 372 -13.74 27.18 -16.00
C ALA A 372 -13.92 26.88 -17.50
N GLY A 373 -14.42 25.68 -17.87
CA GLY A 373 -14.68 25.30 -19.26
C GLY A 373 -13.44 24.94 -20.09
N ILE A 374 -12.26 24.74 -19.44
CA ILE A 374 -11.07 24.31 -20.16
C ILE A 374 -11.29 22.86 -20.65
N PRO A 375 -11.05 22.57 -21.95
CA PRO A 375 -11.26 21.24 -22.49
C PRO A 375 -10.49 20.16 -21.72
N THR A 376 -11.13 19.04 -21.41
CA THR A 376 -10.57 17.92 -20.65
C THR A 376 -9.19 17.49 -21.18
N ILE A 377 -9.03 17.39 -22.51
CA ILE A 377 -7.76 17.03 -23.14
C ILE A 377 -6.64 18.02 -22.81
N ALA A 378 -6.94 19.32 -22.76
CA ALA A 378 -5.96 20.36 -22.42
C ALA A 378 -5.55 20.23 -20.94
N ILE A 379 -6.52 20.02 -20.04
CA ILE A 379 -6.23 19.80 -18.60
C ILE A 379 -5.41 18.51 -18.40
N MET A 380 -5.72 17.45 -19.15
CA MET A 380 -4.93 16.21 -19.10
C MET A 380 -3.48 16.41 -19.54
N LYS A 381 -3.22 17.27 -20.54
CA LYS A 381 -1.86 17.62 -20.95
C LYS A 381 -1.11 18.39 -19.84
N ILE A 382 -1.78 19.30 -19.14
CA ILE A 382 -1.21 20.03 -17.99
C ILE A 382 -0.95 19.08 -16.84
N THR A 383 -1.92 18.25 -16.47
CA THR A 383 -1.83 17.35 -15.33
C THR A 383 -1.01 16.08 -15.60
N GLY A 384 -0.77 15.74 -16.87
CA GLY A 384 -0.02 14.56 -17.29
C GLY A 384 -0.79 13.24 -17.11
N HIS A 385 -2.14 13.25 -17.15
CA HIS A 385 -2.95 12.05 -17.17
C HIS A 385 -2.96 11.41 -18.57
N LYS A 386 -2.84 10.08 -18.62
CA LYS A 386 -2.82 9.34 -19.89
C LYS A 386 -4.21 8.90 -20.34
N THR A 387 -5.14 8.71 -19.42
CA THR A 387 -6.50 8.27 -19.72
C THR A 387 -7.53 9.19 -19.07
N GLU A 388 -8.63 9.41 -19.76
CA GLU A 388 -9.77 10.19 -19.24
C GLU A 388 -10.36 9.53 -17.98
N LYS A 389 -10.46 8.21 -17.94
CA LYS A 389 -10.93 7.46 -16.77
C LYS A 389 -10.11 7.76 -15.51
N GLU A 390 -8.78 7.90 -15.63
CA GLU A 390 -7.93 8.28 -14.49
C GLU A 390 -8.09 9.75 -14.15
N PHE A 391 -8.23 10.62 -15.14
CA PHE A 391 -8.45 12.04 -14.94
C PHE A 391 -9.78 12.32 -14.23
N MET A 392 -10.89 11.72 -14.68
CA MET A 392 -12.22 11.92 -14.09
C MET A 392 -12.30 11.55 -12.60
N LYS A 393 -11.42 10.71 -12.08
CA LYS A 393 -11.31 10.47 -10.63
C LYS A 393 -10.85 11.70 -9.83
N TYR A 394 -10.20 12.65 -10.50
CA TYR A 394 -9.74 13.90 -9.89
C TYR A 394 -10.81 14.98 -9.91
N ILE A 395 -11.74 14.94 -10.87
CA ILE A 395 -12.85 15.89 -10.96
C ILE A 395 -13.86 15.52 -9.89
N LYS A 396 -14.13 16.44 -8.99
CA LYS A 396 -15.00 16.27 -7.81
C LYS A 396 -16.14 17.30 -7.84
N ILE A 397 -16.89 17.27 -8.93
CA ILE A 397 -18.13 18.03 -9.06
C ILE A 397 -19.31 17.12 -8.73
N THR A 398 -20.32 17.67 -8.05
CA THR A 398 -21.56 16.96 -7.79
C THR A 398 -22.48 17.01 -9.02
N GLU A 399 -23.50 16.15 -9.02
CA GLU A 399 -24.52 16.15 -10.07
C GLU A 399 -25.26 17.48 -10.10
N GLU A 400 -25.50 18.07 -8.92
CA GLU A 400 -26.11 19.40 -8.79
C GLU A 400 -25.22 20.50 -9.39
N GLN A 401 -23.92 20.47 -9.12
CA GLN A 401 -22.96 21.43 -9.71
C GLN A 401 -22.94 21.29 -11.24
N THR A 402 -22.95 20.06 -11.74
CA THR A 402 -23.05 19.80 -13.19
C THR A 402 -24.33 20.35 -13.77
N ALA A 403 -25.47 20.16 -13.07
CA ALA A 403 -26.77 20.70 -13.51
C ALA A 403 -26.75 22.22 -13.52
N MET A 404 -26.21 22.90 -12.50
CA MET A 404 -26.06 24.34 -12.44
C MET A 404 -25.20 24.90 -13.59
N GLU A 405 -24.12 24.25 -13.94
CA GLU A 405 -23.29 24.63 -15.09
C GLU A 405 -24.06 24.49 -16.41
N LEU A 406 -24.77 23.39 -16.57
CA LEU A 406 -25.58 23.14 -17.77
C LEU A 406 -26.75 24.15 -17.91
N MET A 407 -27.34 24.61 -16.80
CA MET A 407 -28.37 25.67 -16.83
C MET A 407 -27.86 26.98 -17.43
N ASN A 408 -26.55 27.28 -17.26
CA ASN A 408 -25.92 28.47 -17.84
C ASN A 408 -25.39 28.24 -19.28
N HIS A 409 -25.46 27.01 -19.78
CA HIS A 409 -25.03 26.71 -21.13
C HIS A 409 -26.04 27.18 -22.17
N PRO A 410 -25.66 27.80 -23.30
CA PRO A 410 -26.58 28.32 -24.30
C PRO A 410 -27.65 27.32 -24.81
N TYR A 411 -27.33 26.04 -24.79
CA TYR A 411 -28.26 24.97 -25.17
C TYR A 411 -29.47 24.85 -24.21
N PHE A 412 -29.29 25.14 -22.93
CA PHE A 412 -30.33 25.01 -21.91
C PHE A 412 -30.88 26.39 -21.46
N ALA A 413 -30.19 27.48 -21.73
CA ALA A 413 -30.55 28.81 -21.32
C ALA A 413 -31.66 29.45 -22.21
N GLY A 414 -32.07 28.82 -23.31
CA GLY A 414 -33.18 29.18 -24.20
C GLY A 414 -32.91 30.41 -25.05
#